data_b6eb27725a2bb75006a3feab26537365
#
_entry.id   b6eb27725a2bb75006a3feab26537365
#
_cell.length_a   1.000
_cell.length_b   1.000
_cell.length_c   1.000
_cell.angle_alpha   90.00
_cell.angle_beta   90.00
_cell.angle_gamma   90.00
#
_symmetry.space_group_name_H-M   'P 1'
#
loop_
_entity.id
_entity.type
_entity.pdbx_description
1 polymer ?
#
loop_
_entity_poly.entity_id
_entity_poly.type
_entity_poly.pdbx_seq_one_letter_code
_entity_poly.pdbx_strand_id
1 'polypeptide(L)'
;MKLEEQLRREIISAGYAYNTEKSYLQNYRKFIQFAKNKYGDDRHPKELGKYDVADFLTHLAADKNLAADTQRVALSAVKFLYDKVLDLDIGIVEFTLSTKPKKLPVVMTFRETEAMLGEFQGVRKLQSAIMYGCGLRISDCLRLRVKDLDFEGNSVQINDSKGNKNRLLMMPQSIKQDLQEHVESIRSAYDQDRKDDLPGVWMPSAIEKKAPEWGTSWEWFWLFPAPKISVDPRARLPRRHHLKRNFYAPEMKAAKNRLGMTKEVVPHTWRHSFATHMLLQGCDLRTLQRLLGHSSIKTTEIYLHVIEVMSEQLVSPLDRLKQFASVHQLAGGTEG
;
A
#
# COMPACT_ATOMS: atom_id res chain seq x y z
N MET A 1 -32.13 -9.02 12.98
CA MET A 1 -30.93 -8.94 12.13
C MET A 1 -29.75 -9.42 12.95
N LYS A 2 -28.89 -10.30 12.44
CA LYS A 2 -27.71 -10.78 13.17
C LYS A 2 -26.76 -9.61 13.47
N LEU A 3 -26.10 -9.59 14.61
CA LEU A 3 -25.19 -8.51 15.04
C LEU A 3 -24.08 -8.23 14.02
N GLU A 4 -23.56 -9.28 13.36
CA GLU A 4 -22.55 -9.14 12.30
C GLU A 4 -23.07 -8.36 11.07
N GLU A 5 -24.36 -8.54 10.74
CA GLU A 5 -24.99 -7.80 9.63
C GLU A 5 -25.21 -6.32 9.99
N GLN A 6 -25.54 -6.04 11.25
CA GLN A 6 -25.63 -4.67 11.76
C GLN A 6 -24.25 -4.00 11.69
N LEU A 7 -23.22 -4.66 12.22
CA LEU A 7 -21.85 -4.17 12.17
C LEU A 7 -21.40 -3.87 10.72
N ARG A 8 -21.70 -4.78 9.78
CA ARG A 8 -21.39 -4.58 8.37
C ARG A 8 -22.07 -3.33 7.80
N ARG A 9 -23.35 -3.13 8.11
CA ARG A 9 -24.11 -1.96 7.64
C ARG A 9 -23.53 -0.67 8.17
N GLU A 10 -23.22 -0.61 9.46
CA GLU A 10 -22.62 0.59 10.07
C GLU A 10 -21.23 0.90 9.50
N ILE A 11 -20.40 -0.11 9.24
CA ILE A 11 -19.09 0.07 8.59
C ILE A 11 -19.26 0.68 7.18
N ILE A 12 -20.24 0.18 6.40
CA ILE A 12 -20.51 0.68 5.05
C ILE A 12 -21.09 2.10 5.12
N SER A 13 -22.03 2.35 6.02
CA SER A 13 -22.65 3.67 6.23
C SER A 13 -21.64 4.72 6.66
N ALA A 14 -20.65 4.34 7.48
CA ALA A 14 -19.53 5.20 7.88
C ALA A 14 -18.49 5.44 6.76
N GLY A 15 -18.71 4.92 5.55
CA GLY A 15 -17.83 5.14 4.40
C GLY A 15 -16.52 4.37 4.41
N TYR A 16 -16.37 3.35 5.27
CA TYR A 16 -15.13 2.58 5.33
C TYR A 16 -14.89 1.75 4.07
N ALA A 17 -13.60 1.64 3.70
CA ALA A 17 -13.17 0.81 2.57
C ALA A 17 -13.46 -0.68 2.82
N TYR A 18 -13.69 -1.44 1.75
CA TYR A 18 -13.99 -2.88 1.81
C TYR A 18 -12.97 -3.69 2.62
N ASN A 19 -11.68 -3.36 2.50
CA ASN A 19 -10.65 -4.05 3.29
C ASN A 19 -10.76 -3.75 4.80
N THR A 20 -11.18 -2.55 5.18
CA THR A 20 -11.47 -2.20 6.58
C THR A 20 -12.68 -2.96 7.10
N GLU A 21 -13.76 -3.03 6.30
CA GLU A 21 -14.94 -3.86 6.59
C GLU A 21 -14.51 -5.32 6.86
N LYS A 22 -13.74 -5.92 5.93
CA LYS A 22 -13.26 -7.29 6.07
C LYS A 22 -12.43 -7.48 7.35
N SER A 23 -11.53 -6.53 7.64
CA SER A 23 -10.69 -6.56 8.84
C SER A 23 -11.52 -6.44 10.12
N TYR A 24 -12.50 -5.53 10.16
CA TYR A 24 -13.36 -5.33 11.33
C TYR A 24 -14.24 -6.54 11.60
N LEU A 25 -14.87 -7.11 10.56
CA LEU A 25 -15.65 -8.33 10.70
C LEU A 25 -14.80 -9.53 11.14
N GLN A 26 -13.56 -9.63 10.67
CA GLN A 26 -12.65 -10.68 11.11
C GLN A 26 -12.27 -10.53 12.59
N ASN A 27 -11.99 -9.31 13.06
CA ASN A 27 -11.67 -9.06 14.47
C ASN A 27 -12.90 -9.22 15.35
N TYR A 28 -14.08 -8.84 14.90
CA TYR A 28 -15.35 -9.16 15.57
C TYR A 28 -15.49 -10.66 15.80
N ARG A 29 -15.35 -11.48 14.76
CA ARG A 29 -15.45 -12.94 14.87
C ARG A 29 -14.42 -13.52 15.84
N LYS A 30 -13.18 -12.99 15.82
CA LYS A 30 -12.13 -13.40 16.77
C LYS A 30 -12.50 -13.05 18.20
N PHE A 31 -13.09 -11.87 18.42
CA PHE A 31 -13.54 -11.42 19.73
C PHE A 31 -14.66 -12.32 20.27
N ILE A 32 -15.68 -12.60 19.45
CA ILE A 32 -16.77 -13.53 19.83
C ILE A 32 -16.25 -14.93 20.13
N GLN A 33 -15.34 -15.45 19.31
CA GLN A 33 -14.76 -16.77 19.54
C GLN A 33 -13.91 -16.81 20.82
N PHE A 34 -13.18 -15.74 21.13
CA PHE A 34 -12.44 -15.60 22.37
C PHE A 34 -13.38 -15.63 23.58
N ALA A 35 -14.47 -14.86 23.55
CA ALA A 35 -15.46 -14.82 24.61
C ALA A 35 -16.11 -16.20 24.82
N LYS A 36 -16.48 -16.88 23.73
CA LYS A 36 -17.02 -18.24 23.79
C LYS A 36 -16.05 -19.22 24.44
N ASN A 37 -14.78 -19.17 24.07
CA ASN A 37 -13.75 -20.04 24.65
C ASN A 37 -13.51 -19.74 26.12
N LYS A 38 -13.63 -18.47 26.56
CA LYS A 38 -13.41 -18.05 27.95
C LYS A 38 -14.57 -18.42 28.87
N TYR A 39 -15.81 -18.28 28.38
CA TYR A 39 -17.01 -18.43 29.18
C TYR A 39 -17.80 -19.73 28.93
N GLY A 40 -17.46 -20.45 27.85
CA GLY A 40 -18.12 -21.72 27.47
C GLY A 40 -19.52 -21.54 26.88
N ASP A 41 -19.95 -20.33 26.62
CA ASP A 41 -21.25 -19.97 26.05
C ASP A 41 -21.17 -18.89 24.97
N ASP A 42 -22.29 -18.69 24.27
CA ASP A 42 -22.40 -17.64 23.21
C ASP A 42 -22.90 -16.31 23.83
N ARG A 43 -22.20 -15.78 24.83
CA ARG A 43 -22.55 -14.50 25.44
C ARG A 43 -22.68 -13.40 24.43
N HIS A 44 -23.74 -12.59 24.58
CA HIS A 44 -23.92 -11.43 23.75
C HIS A 44 -22.86 -10.35 24.10
N PRO A 45 -22.24 -9.67 23.11
CA PRO A 45 -21.23 -8.63 23.39
C PRO A 45 -21.67 -7.52 24.34
N LYS A 46 -22.97 -7.26 24.50
CA LYS A 46 -23.50 -6.32 25.51
C LYS A 46 -23.21 -6.74 26.96
N GLU A 47 -22.98 -8.02 27.19
CA GLU A 47 -22.68 -8.60 28.51
C GLU A 47 -21.16 -8.59 28.80
N LEU A 48 -20.35 -8.24 27.79
CA LEU A 48 -18.91 -8.17 27.90
C LEU A 48 -18.49 -6.71 28.11
N GLY A 49 -17.58 -6.49 29.06
CA GLY A 49 -17.12 -5.16 29.43
C GLY A 49 -15.69 -4.85 28.95
N LYS A 50 -15.18 -3.71 29.42
CA LYS A 50 -13.82 -3.26 29.11
C LYS A 50 -12.73 -4.27 29.48
N TYR A 51 -12.93 -5.03 30.56
CA TYR A 51 -11.97 -6.04 31.02
C TYR A 51 -11.92 -7.23 30.06
N ASP A 52 -13.06 -7.65 29.50
CA ASP A 52 -13.10 -8.73 28.51
C ASP A 52 -12.40 -8.34 27.21
N VAL A 53 -12.53 -7.07 26.83
CA VAL A 53 -11.80 -6.52 25.67
C VAL A 53 -10.31 -6.43 25.94
N ALA A 54 -9.91 -6.00 27.14
CA ALA A 54 -8.50 -5.99 27.56
C ALA A 54 -7.88 -7.39 27.54
N ASP A 55 -8.59 -8.38 28.09
CA ASP A 55 -8.17 -9.79 28.06
C ASP A 55 -8.05 -10.34 26.63
N PHE A 56 -9.01 -10.01 25.76
CA PHE A 56 -8.92 -10.36 24.34
C PHE A 56 -7.68 -9.77 23.68
N LEU A 57 -7.38 -8.49 23.91
CA LEU A 57 -6.22 -7.83 23.32
C LEU A 57 -4.91 -8.40 23.89
N THR A 58 -4.88 -8.74 25.17
CA THR A 58 -3.75 -9.42 25.83
C THR A 58 -3.54 -10.82 25.24
N HIS A 59 -4.62 -11.60 25.06
CA HIS A 59 -4.59 -12.90 24.38
C HIS A 59 -3.99 -12.81 22.97
N LEU A 60 -4.34 -11.75 22.20
CA LEU A 60 -3.76 -11.56 20.87
C LEU A 60 -2.23 -11.36 20.91
N ALA A 61 -1.70 -10.71 21.95
CA ALA A 61 -0.26 -10.53 22.12
C ALA A 61 0.43 -11.77 22.68
N ALA A 62 -0.08 -12.29 23.80
CA ALA A 62 0.55 -13.36 24.57
C ALA A 62 0.43 -14.72 23.87
N ASP A 63 -0.81 -15.13 23.55
CA ASP A 63 -1.07 -16.48 23.06
C ASP A 63 -0.98 -16.58 21.53
N LYS A 64 -1.36 -15.53 20.81
CA LYS A 64 -1.27 -15.47 19.34
C LYS A 64 -0.01 -14.78 18.83
N ASN A 65 0.81 -14.25 19.72
CA ASN A 65 2.09 -13.63 19.39
C ASN A 65 2.00 -12.52 18.33
N LEU A 66 0.91 -11.72 18.33
CA LEU A 66 0.66 -10.68 17.34
C LEU A 66 1.35 -9.36 17.73
N ALA A 67 1.67 -8.55 16.71
CA ALA A 67 2.31 -7.25 16.89
C ALA A 67 1.32 -6.19 17.43
N ALA A 68 1.85 -5.15 18.10
CA ALA A 68 1.08 -4.04 18.66
C ALA A 68 0.10 -3.38 17.68
N ASP A 69 0.50 -3.20 16.42
CA ASP A 69 -0.37 -2.59 15.41
C ASP A 69 -1.59 -3.48 15.09
N THR A 70 -1.44 -4.81 15.17
CA THR A 70 -2.57 -5.74 15.02
C THR A 70 -3.54 -5.65 16.20
N GLN A 71 -3.01 -5.51 17.44
CA GLN A 71 -3.84 -5.26 18.61
C GLN A 71 -4.62 -3.95 18.50
N ARG A 72 -3.97 -2.86 18.02
CA ARG A 72 -4.64 -1.55 17.79
C ARG A 72 -5.78 -1.65 16.79
N VAL A 73 -5.59 -2.40 15.70
CA VAL A 73 -6.66 -2.65 14.70
C VAL A 73 -7.80 -3.45 15.33
N ALA A 74 -7.50 -4.46 16.15
CA ALA A 74 -8.52 -5.25 16.86
C ALA A 74 -9.30 -4.37 17.84
N LEU A 75 -8.62 -3.53 18.62
CA LEU A 75 -9.26 -2.56 19.52
C LEU A 75 -10.18 -1.61 18.75
N SER A 76 -9.71 -1.05 17.64
CA SER A 76 -10.53 -0.16 16.81
C SER A 76 -11.79 -0.84 16.28
N ALA A 77 -11.69 -2.11 15.89
CA ALA A 77 -12.84 -2.88 15.40
C ALA A 77 -13.86 -3.16 16.53
N VAL A 78 -13.37 -3.51 17.73
CA VAL A 78 -14.23 -3.75 18.89
C VAL A 78 -14.85 -2.45 19.38
N LYS A 79 -14.09 -1.36 19.50
CA LYS A 79 -14.65 -0.04 19.84
C LYS A 79 -15.74 0.38 18.86
N PHE A 80 -15.51 0.22 17.55
CA PHE A 80 -16.53 0.53 16.55
C PHE A 80 -17.83 -0.28 16.75
N LEU A 81 -17.72 -1.57 17.12
CA LEU A 81 -18.87 -2.39 17.46
C LEU A 81 -19.65 -1.79 18.63
N TYR A 82 -18.95 -1.45 19.73
CA TYR A 82 -19.62 -0.91 20.91
C TYR A 82 -20.21 0.47 20.65
N ASP A 83 -19.44 1.41 20.08
CA ASP A 83 -19.86 2.79 19.87
C ASP A 83 -20.97 2.93 18.82
N LYS A 84 -20.93 2.15 17.72
CA LYS A 84 -21.79 2.37 16.55
C LYS A 84 -22.91 1.36 16.38
N VAL A 85 -22.78 0.18 17.00
CA VAL A 85 -23.78 -0.88 16.83
C VAL A 85 -24.52 -1.18 18.13
N LEU A 86 -23.81 -1.20 19.24
CA LEU A 86 -24.39 -1.51 20.53
C LEU A 86 -24.84 -0.27 21.29
N ASP A 87 -24.41 0.92 20.87
CA ASP A 87 -24.65 2.21 21.52
C ASP A 87 -24.20 2.19 22.99
N LEU A 88 -23.00 1.66 23.23
CA LEU A 88 -22.39 1.50 24.54
C LEU A 88 -21.00 2.12 24.54
N ASP A 89 -20.71 2.98 25.52
CA ASP A 89 -19.35 3.45 25.76
C ASP A 89 -18.56 2.40 26.58
N ILE A 90 -17.56 1.81 25.94
CA ILE A 90 -16.66 0.86 26.62
C ILE A 90 -15.57 1.56 27.44
N GLY A 91 -15.46 2.89 27.32
CA GLY A 91 -14.46 3.71 28.00
C GLY A 91 -13.02 3.44 27.58
N ILE A 92 -12.10 3.72 28.50
CA ILE A 92 -10.67 3.45 28.27
C ILE A 92 -10.38 1.99 28.55
N VAL A 93 -9.89 1.29 27.54
CA VAL A 93 -9.44 -0.11 27.65
C VAL A 93 -7.92 -0.11 27.88
N GLU A 94 -7.53 -0.45 29.09
CA GLU A 94 -6.12 -0.64 29.45
C GLU A 94 -5.69 -2.07 29.17
N PHE A 95 -4.63 -2.24 28.38
CA PHE A 95 -4.09 -3.55 28.04
C PHE A 95 -2.60 -3.46 27.72
N THR A 96 -1.89 -4.56 27.85
CA THR A 96 -0.46 -4.64 27.53
C THR A 96 -0.26 -4.72 26.02
N LEU A 97 0.39 -3.71 25.46
CA LEU A 97 0.83 -3.74 24.07
C LEU A 97 2.02 -4.69 23.89
N SER A 98 2.03 -5.41 22.78
CA SER A 98 3.18 -6.21 22.38
C SER A 98 4.43 -5.33 22.27
N THR A 99 5.51 -5.74 22.91
CA THR A 99 6.82 -5.05 22.91
C THR A 99 7.72 -5.45 21.74
N LYS A 100 7.19 -6.19 20.77
CA LYS A 100 7.96 -6.60 19.60
C LYS A 100 8.57 -5.39 18.89
N PRO A 101 9.89 -5.38 18.69
CA PRO A 101 10.53 -4.30 17.99
C PRO A 101 10.04 -4.23 16.55
N LYS A 102 9.86 -3.01 16.04
CA LYS A 102 9.58 -2.82 14.62
C LYS A 102 10.81 -3.20 13.82
N LYS A 103 10.65 -4.14 12.89
CA LYS A 103 11.72 -4.50 11.97
C LYS A 103 12.04 -3.31 11.06
N LEU A 104 13.33 -3.05 10.86
CA LEU A 104 13.76 -2.09 9.85
C LEU A 104 13.27 -2.53 8.46
N PRO A 105 12.94 -1.58 7.57
CA PRO A 105 12.53 -1.90 6.23
C PRO A 105 13.65 -2.60 5.47
N VAL A 106 13.31 -3.66 4.75
CA VAL A 106 14.22 -4.32 3.83
C VAL A 106 14.37 -3.44 2.59
N VAL A 107 15.62 -3.10 2.25
CA VAL A 107 15.98 -2.29 1.10
C VAL A 107 16.91 -3.08 0.20
N MET A 108 16.66 -3.03 -1.10
CA MET A 108 17.55 -3.56 -2.14
C MET A 108 18.61 -2.51 -2.48
N THR A 109 19.83 -2.92 -2.74
CA THR A 109 20.85 -2.05 -3.36
C THR A 109 20.44 -1.69 -4.80
N PHE A 110 21.13 -0.74 -5.44
CA PHE A 110 20.87 -0.42 -6.85
C PHE A 110 21.06 -1.65 -7.75
N ARG A 111 22.11 -2.44 -7.54
CA ARG A 111 22.38 -3.69 -8.29
C ARG A 111 21.30 -4.75 -8.06
N GLU A 112 20.88 -4.95 -6.80
CA GLU A 112 19.78 -5.88 -6.49
C GLU A 112 18.45 -5.42 -7.10
N THR A 113 18.21 -4.10 -7.12
CA THR A 113 17.01 -3.51 -7.71
C THR A 113 16.97 -3.74 -9.22
N GLU A 114 18.09 -3.50 -9.91
CA GLU A 114 18.25 -3.72 -11.34
C GLU A 114 18.06 -5.21 -11.68
N ALA A 115 18.77 -6.09 -10.97
CA ALA A 115 18.64 -7.54 -11.16
C ALA A 115 17.20 -8.00 -10.96
N MET A 116 16.54 -7.53 -9.89
CA MET A 116 15.15 -7.87 -9.60
C MET A 116 14.19 -7.36 -10.68
N LEU A 117 14.40 -6.16 -11.25
CA LEU A 117 13.61 -5.64 -12.37
C LEU A 117 13.81 -6.49 -13.63
N GLY A 118 15.01 -7.00 -13.85
CA GLY A 118 15.33 -7.90 -14.97
C GLY A 118 14.60 -9.23 -14.96
N GLU A 119 14.20 -9.71 -13.77
CA GLU A 119 13.47 -10.97 -13.61
C GLU A 119 12.00 -10.91 -14.04
N PHE A 120 11.45 -9.71 -14.23
CA PHE A 120 10.06 -9.54 -14.63
C PHE A 120 9.94 -9.23 -16.12
N GLN A 121 8.81 -9.65 -16.70
CA GLN A 121 8.46 -9.39 -18.09
C GLN A 121 7.04 -8.81 -18.21
N GLY A 122 6.74 -8.15 -19.33
CA GLY A 122 5.44 -7.61 -19.68
C GLY A 122 4.84 -6.74 -18.56
N VAL A 123 3.57 -6.94 -18.24
CA VAL A 123 2.83 -6.16 -17.23
C VAL A 123 3.53 -6.18 -15.87
N ARG A 124 4.18 -7.27 -15.47
CA ARG A 124 4.87 -7.36 -14.18
C ARG A 124 6.10 -6.48 -14.11
N LYS A 125 6.88 -6.42 -15.19
CA LYS A 125 8.01 -5.50 -15.28
C LYS A 125 7.55 -4.05 -15.17
N LEU A 126 6.50 -3.69 -15.88
CA LEU A 126 5.93 -2.36 -15.85
C LEU A 126 5.39 -1.98 -14.46
N GLN A 127 4.67 -2.90 -13.79
CA GLN A 127 4.22 -2.72 -12.40
C GLN A 127 5.39 -2.52 -11.43
N SER A 128 6.46 -3.32 -11.57
CA SER A 128 7.67 -3.21 -10.74
C SER A 128 8.37 -1.86 -10.97
N ALA A 129 8.54 -1.50 -12.23
CA ALA A 129 9.21 -0.26 -12.64
C ALA A 129 8.45 0.99 -12.14
N ILE A 130 7.13 1.05 -12.26
CA ILE A 130 6.35 2.20 -11.78
C ILE A 130 6.29 2.23 -10.24
N MET A 131 6.23 1.06 -9.57
CA MET A 131 6.30 1.01 -8.11
C MET A 131 7.64 1.52 -7.58
N TYR A 132 8.74 1.13 -8.20
CA TYR A 132 10.07 1.62 -7.82
C TYR A 132 10.27 3.07 -8.27
N GLY A 133 9.99 3.40 -9.52
CA GLY A 133 10.27 4.73 -10.08
C GLY A 133 9.45 5.87 -9.47
N CYS A 134 8.24 5.57 -8.96
CA CYS A 134 7.35 6.54 -8.32
C CYS A 134 7.16 6.30 -6.81
N GLY A 135 7.81 5.30 -6.23
CA GLY A 135 7.66 4.96 -4.81
C GLY A 135 6.24 4.50 -4.42
N LEU A 136 5.50 3.86 -5.33
CA LEU A 136 4.10 3.50 -5.10
C LEU A 136 3.95 2.31 -4.15
N ARG A 137 2.87 2.32 -3.36
CA ARG A 137 2.38 1.08 -2.76
C ARG A 137 1.80 0.19 -3.86
N ILE A 138 1.88 -1.12 -3.72
CA ILE A 138 1.24 -2.05 -4.67
C ILE A 138 -0.25 -1.75 -4.86
N SER A 139 -0.96 -1.35 -3.81
CA SER A 139 -2.37 -0.96 -3.90
C SER A 139 -2.59 0.30 -4.74
N ASP A 140 -1.65 1.25 -4.70
CA ASP A 140 -1.72 2.48 -5.49
C ASP A 140 -1.46 2.13 -6.96
N CYS A 141 -0.40 1.37 -7.23
CA CYS A 141 -0.08 0.88 -8.59
C CYS A 141 -1.25 0.12 -9.23
N LEU A 142 -1.81 -0.85 -8.53
CA LEU A 142 -2.91 -1.68 -9.08
C LEU A 142 -4.21 -0.89 -9.31
N ARG A 143 -4.40 0.23 -8.62
CA ARG A 143 -5.58 1.09 -8.76
C ARG A 143 -5.42 2.23 -9.75
N LEU A 144 -4.26 2.35 -10.40
CA LEU A 144 -4.08 3.34 -11.46
C LEU A 144 -5.11 3.14 -12.56
N ARG A 145 -5.54 4.26 -13.10
CA ARG A 145 -6.46 4.35 -14.23
C ARG A 145 -5.77 5.03 -15.40
N VAL A 146 -6.33 4.91 -16.58
CA VAL A 146 -5.80 5.56 -17.77
C VAL A 146 -5.64 7.06 -17.54
N LYS A 147 -6.66 7.72 -16.97
CA LYS A 147 -6.65 9.17 -16.65
C LYS A 147 -5.60 9.60 -15.62
N ASP A 148 -5.02 8.67 -14.90
CA ASP A 148 -4.02 8.99 -13.87
C ASP A 148 -2.61 9.18 -14.48
N LEU A 149 -2.46 8.93 -15.78
CA LEU A 149 -1.22 9.13 -16.54
C LEU A 149 -1.33 10.39 -17.39
N ASP A 150 -0.44 11.33 -17.17
CA ASP A 150 -0.26 12.50 -18.01
C ASP A 150 1.08 12.38 -18.75
N PHE A 151 1.01 11.98 -20.02
CA PHE A 151 2.19 11.78 -20.85
C PHE A 151 2.80 13.10 -21.33
N GLU A 152 2.02 14.17 -21.48
CA GLU A 152 2.52 15.49 -21.86
C GLU A 152 3.22 16.17 -20.68
N GLY A 153 2.55 16.21 -19.52
CA GLY A 153 3.10 16.75 -18.29
C GLY A 153 4.09 15.81 -17.56
N ASN A 154 4.40 14.63 -18.13
CA ASN A 154 5.30 13.62 -17.54
C ASN A 154 4.98 13.30 -16.08
N SER A 155 3.72 13.09 -15.78
CA SER A 155 3.27 12.90 -14.41
C SER A 155 2.32 11.72 -14.22
N VAL A 156 2.30 11.22 -12.98
CA VAL A 156 1.39 10.17 -12.53
C VAL A 156 0.62 10.71 -11.33
N GLN A 157 -0.70 10.77 -11.45
CA GLN A 157 -1.58 11.20 -10.37
C GLN A 157 -1.97 10.02 -9.49
N ILE A 158 -1.75 10.13 -8.20
CA ILE A 158 -2.20 9.14 -7.23
C ILE A 158 -3.35 9.71 -6.42
N ASN A 159 -4.51 9.09 -6.55
CA ASN A 159 -5.71 9.45 -5.81
C ASN A 159 -5.76 8.61 -4.52
N ASP A 160 -5.39 9.21 -3.37
CA ASP A 160 -5.37 8.51 -2.09
C ASP A 160 -6.79 8.47 -1.49
N SER A 161 -7.30 7.27 -1.30
CA SER A 161 -8.59 7.04 -0.65
C SER A 161 -8.58 7.32 0.86
N LYS A 162 -7.39 7.46 1.47
CA LYS A 162 -7.23 7.80 2.89
C LYS A 162 -6.88 9.28 3.04
N GLY A 163 -7.90 10.13 3.21
CA GLY A 163 -7.70 11.54 3.56
C GLY A 163 -7.71 12.53 2.40
N ASN A 164 -8.18 12.13 1.23
CA ASN A 164 -8.39 13.00 0.05
C ASN A 164 -7.15 13.81 -0.37
N LYS A 165 -5.95 13.25 -0.15
CA LYS A 165 -4.68 13.87 -0.54
C LYS A 165 -4.21 13.25 -1.85
N ASN A 166 -4.61 13.88 -2.94
CA ASN A 166 -4.02 13.56 -4.25
C ASN A 166 -2.57 14.01 -4.26
N ARG A 167 -1.71 13.21 -4.88
CA ARG A 167 -0.30 13.57 -5.10
C ARG A 167 0.06 13.37 -6.56
N LEU A 168 0.80 14.31 -7.08
CA LEU A 168 1.38 14.25 -8.40
C LEU A 168 2.83 13.78 -8.27
N LEU A 169 3.17 12.75 -9.02
CA LEU A 169 4.51 12.16 -9.04
C LEU A 169 5.08 12.30 -10.46
N MET A 170 6.38 12.44 -10.54
CA MET A 170 7.07 12.46 -11.84
C MET A 170 7.02 11.06 -12.46
N MET A 171 6.64 10.98 -13.73
CA MET A 171 6.71 9.75 -14.52
C MET A 171 8.17 9.48 -14.91
N PRO A 172 8.73 8.30 -14.59
CA PRO A 172 10.07 7.96 -15.03
C PRO A 172 10.15 7.88 -16.55
N GLN A 173 11.06 8.63 -17.16
CA GLN A 173 11.19 8.71 -18.63
C GLN A 173 11.50 7.34 -19.24
N SER A 174 12.26 6.49 -18.53
CA SER A 174 12.66 5.16 -19.00
C SER A 174 11.51 4.18 -19.22
N ILE A 175 10.32 4.45 -18.66
CA ILE A 175 9.14 3.58 -18.80
C ILE A 175 7.98 4.27 -19.53
N LYS A 176 8.17 5.50 -19.99
CA LYS A 176 7.10 6.30 -20.63
C LYS A 176 6.54 5.60 -21.86
N GLN A 177 7.43 5.15 -22.75
CA GLN A 177 7.04 4.43 -23.96
C GLN A 177 6.32 3.10 -23.61
N ASP A 178 6.89 2.31 -22.69
CA ASP A 178 6.27 1.05 -22.27
C ASP A 178 4.86 1.27 -21.69
N LEU A 179 4.66 2.40 -20.96
CA LEU A 179 3.33 2.78 -20.44
C LEU A 179 2.36 3.15 -21.56
N GLN A 180 2.81 3.87 -22.58
CA GLN A 180 1.98 4.22 -23.75
C GLN A 180 1.55 2.96 -24.50
N GLU A 181 2.49 2.10 -24.84
CA GLU A 181 2.22 0.81 -25.50
C GLU A 181 1.26 -0.07 -24.66
N HIS A 182 1.45 -0.07 -23.34
CA HIS A 182 0.55 -0.79 -22.44
C HIS A 182 -0.88 -0.21 -22.46
N VAL A 183 -1.03 1.12 -22.41
CA VAL A 183 -2.34 1.79 -22.53
C VAL A 183 -3.03 1.41 -23.82
N GLU A 184 -2.32 1.37 -24.94
CA GLU A 184 -2.88 0.92 -26.22
C GLU A 184 -3.30 -0.56 -26.18
N SER A 185 -2.46 -1.42 -25.57
CA SER A 185 -2.73 -2.86 -25.51
C SER A 185 -3.99 -3.22 -24.73
N ILE A 186 -4.33 -2.47 -23.68
CA ILE A 186 -5.52 -2.73 -22.86
C ILE A 186 -6.80 -2.17 -23.48
N ARG A 187 -6.71 -1.39 -24.57
CA ARG A 187 -7.87 -0.84 -25.28
C ARG A 187 -8.81 -1.94 -25.76
N SER A 188 -8.25 -3.02 -26.28
CA SER A 188 -9.04 -4.18 -26.75
C SER A 188 -9.91 -4.78 -25.64
N ALA A 189 -9.41 -4.86 -24.41
CA ALA A 189 -10.18 -5.38 -23.27
C ALA A 189 -11.31 -4.40 -22.87
N TYR A 190 -11.05 -3.10 -22.94
CA TYR A 190 -12.08 -2.07 -22.72
C TYR A 190 -13.17 -2.15 -23.78
N ASP A 191 -12.82 -2.19 -25.07
CA ASP A 191 -13.76 -2.24 -26.17
C ASP A 191 -14.62 -3.51 -26.12
N GLN A 192 -14.04 -4.66 -25.70
CA GLN A 192 -14.78 -5.88 -25.48
C GLN A 192 -15.79 -5.73 -24.33
N ASP A 193 -15.37 -5.13 -23.20
CA ASP A 193 -16.27 -4.86 -22.07
C ASP A 193 -17.46 -3.96 -22.46
N ARG A 194 -17.25 -3.03 -23.39
CA ARG A 194 -18.34 -2.16 -23.93
C ARG A 194 -19.26 -2.92 -24.88
N LYS A 195 -18.72 -3.82 -25.71
CA LYS A 195 -19.52 -4.70 -26.60
C LYS A 195 -20.39 -5.68 -25.80
N ASP A 196 -19.84 -6.18 -24.69
CA ASP A 196 -20.54 -7.12 -23.81
C ASP A 196 -21.53 -6.41 -22.85
N ASP A 197 -21.71 -5.10 -23.00
CA ASP A 197 -22.57 -4.25 -22.15
C ASP A 197 -22.33 -4.44 -20.64
N LEU A 198 -21.06 -4.67 -20.28
CA LEU A 198 -20.69 -4.84 -18.87
C LEU A 198 -20.89 -3.53 -18.09
N PRO A 199 -21.32 -3.60 -16.82
CA PRO A 199 -21.31 -2.46 -15.93
C PRO A 199 -19.93 -1.80 -15.87
N GLY A 200 -19.90 -0.49 -15.70
CA GLY A 200 -18.67 0.28 -15.57
C GLY A 200 -17.75 -0.23 -14.45
N VAL A 201 -16.49 0.10 -14.52
CA VAL A 201 -15.52 -0.24 -13.48
C VAL A 201 -15.94 0.36 -12.13
N TRP A 202 -15.51 -0.27 -11.06
CA TRP A 202 -15.78 0.26 -9.71
C TRP A 202 -15.20 1.68 -9.54
N MET A 203 -15.98 2.56 -8.95
CA MET A 203 -15.58 3.93 -8.58
C MET A 203 -15.82 4.19 -7.08
N PRO A 204 -15.13 5.19 -6.49
CA PRO A 204 -15.49 5.67 -5.15
C PRO A 204 -16.98 6.07 -5.11
N SER A 205 -17.68 5.69 -4.05
CA SER A 205 -19.15 5.82 -3.97
C SER A 205 -19.66 7.25 -4.14
N ALA A 206 -18.90 8.25 -3.72
CA ALA A 206 -19.25 9.66 -3.92
C ALA A 206 -19.21 10.06 -5.41
N ILE A 207 -18.24 9.52 -6.17
CA ILE A 207 -18.11 9.77 -7.61
C ILE A 207 -19.14 8.94 -8.37
N GLU A 208 -19.33 7.68 -8.01
CA GLU A 208 -20.31 6.79 -8.64
C GLU A 208 -21.75 7.33 -8.52
N LYS A 209 -22.07 8.03 -7.42
CA LYS A 209 -23.35 8.72 -7.24
C LYS A 209 -23.47 10.00 -8.07
N LYS A 210 -22.37 10.74 -8.25
CA LYS A 210 -22.37 12.05 -8.94
C LYS A 210 -22.31 11.90 -10.46
N ALA A 211 -21.56 10.93 -10.95
CA ALA A 211 -21.30 10.71 -12.37
C ALA A 211 -21.16 9.19 -12.65
N PRO A 212 -22.26 8.43 -12.59
CA PRO A 212 -22.22 6.97 -12.76
C PRO A 212 -21.72 6.55 -14.14
N GLU A 213 -21.92 7.36 -15.17
CA GLU A 213 -21.47 7.15 -16.54
C GLU A 213 -19.94 7.11 -16.68
N TRP A 214 -19.22 7.75 -15.77
CA TRP A 214 -17.74 7.72 -15.81
C TRP A 214 -17.17 6.32 -15.63
N GLY A 215 -17.89 5.43 -14.96
CA GLY A 215 -17.46 4.03 -14.82
C GLY A 215 -17.32 3.28 -16.13
N THR A 216 -18.02 3.72 -17.18
CA THR A 216 -17.98 3.16 -18.53
C THR A 216 -17.03 3.90 -19.46
N SER A 217 -16.45 5.03 -19.05
CA SER A 217 -15.53 5.79 -19.86
C SER A 217 -14.12 5.19 -19.88
N TRP A 218 -13.38 5.47 -20.97
CA TRP A 218 -12.02 5.00 -21.15
C TRP A 218 -11.06 5.54 -20.09
N GLU A 219 -11.19 6.79 -19.73
CA GLU A 219 -10.35 7.49 -18.76
C GLU A 219 -10.40 6.84 -17.38
N TRP A 220 -11.54 6.25 -17.03
CA TRP A 220 -11.73 5.56 -15.75
C TRP A 220 -11.35 4.09 -15.80
N PHE A 221 -11.04 3.55 -16.96
CA PHE A 221 -10.61 2.17 -17.07
C PHE A 221 -9.32 1.91 -16.28
N TRP A 222 -9.17 0.69 -15.79
CA TRP A 222 -7.98 0.31 -15.03
C TRP A 222 -6.74 0.25 -15.91
N LEU A 223 -5.63 0.84 -15.46
CA LEU A 223 -4.33 0.68 -16.13
C LEU A 223 -3.86 -0.78 -16.12
N PHE A 224 -4.15 -1.51 -15.05
CA PHE A 224 -3.83 -2.94 -14.92
C PHE A 224 -5.11 -3.76 -14.70
N PRO A 225 -5.92 -3.94 -15.76
CA PRO A 225 -7.19 -4.65 -15.67
C PRO A 225 -6.97 -6.15 -15.38
N ALA A 226 -7.89 -6.73 -14.61
CA ALA A 226 -7.92 -8.19 -14.43
C ALA A 226 -8.36 -8.87 -15.74
N PRO A 227 -7.78 -10.03 -16.10
CA PRO A 227 -8.16 -10.73 -17.32
C PRO A 227 -9.59 -11.31 -17.27
N LYS A 228 -10.09 -11.58 -16.06
CA LYS A 228 -11.43 -12.16 -15.83
C LYS A 228 -12.35 -11.16 -15.17
N ILE A 229 -13.62 -11.15 -15.59
CA ILE A 229 -14.70 -10.45 -14.91
C ILE A 229 -14.93 -11.09 -13.53
N SER A 230 -15.28 -10.28 -12.56
CA SER A 230 -15.61 -10.74 -11.20
C SER A 230 -16.80 -9.97 -10.63
N VAL A 231 -17.55 -10.62 -9.74
CA VAL A 231 -18.66 -9.96 -9.05
C VAL A 231 -18.13 -9.00 -7.99
N ASP A 232 -18.55 -7.72 -8.08
CA ASP A 232 -18.26 -6.73 -7.06
C ASP A 232 -18.93 -7.15 -5.74
N PRO A 233 -18.18 -7.27 -4.63
CA PRO A 233 -18.69 -7.82 -3.38
C PRO A 233 -19.75 -6.92 -2.71
N ARG A 234 -19.80 -5.62 -3.02
CA ARG A 234 -20.78 -4.67 -2.48
C ARG A 234 -21.95 -4.44 -3.42
N ALA A 235 -21.64 -4.09 -4.68
CA ALA A 235 -22.69 -3.80 -5.68
C ALA A 235 -23.36 -5.07 -6.22
N ARG A 236 -22.75 -6.25 -6.05
CA ARG A 236 -23.24 -7.53 -6.60
C ARG A 236 -23.34 -7.55 -8.13
N LEU A 237 -22.62 -6.67 -8.81
CA LEU A 237 -22.60 -6.56 -10.27
C LEU A 237 -21.34 -7.24 -10.83
N PRO A 238 -21.46 -7.95 -11.97
CA PRO A 238 -20.29 -8.43 -12.70
C PRO A 238 -19.60 -7.23 -13.36
N ARG A 239 -18.34 -6.99 -13.03
CA ARG A 239 -17.54 -5.91 -13.63
C ARG A 239 -16.06 -6.27 -13.71
N ARG A 240 -15.32 -5.61 -14.59
CA ARG A 240 -13.86 -5.74 -14.63
C ARG A 240 -13.25 -5.00 -13.46
N HIS A 241 -12.42 -5.72 -12.71
CA HIS A 241 -11.64 -5.14 -11.62
C HIS A 241 -10.17 -4.98 -12.04
N HIS A 242 -9.37 -4.29 -11.26
CA HIS A 242 -7.92 -4.29 -11.43
C HIS A 242 -7.30 -5.64 -11.00
N LEU A 243 -6.07 -5.90 -11.41
CA LEU A 243 -5.29 -7.07 -10.97
C LEU A 243 -5.25 -7.15 -9.43
N LYS A 244 -5.30 -8.36 -8.91
CA LYS A 244 -5.25 -8.59 -7.47
C LYS A 244 -3.79 -8.71 -6.99
N ARG A 245 -3.51 -8.19 -5.80
CA ARG A 245 -2.18 -8.24 -5.15
C ARG A 245 -1.60 -9.66 -5.04
N ASN A 246 -2.43 -10.65 -4.82
CA ASN A 246 -2.01 -12.04 -4.65
C ASN A 246 -1.39 -12.68 -5.90
N PHE A 247 -1.53 -12.06 -7.07
CA PHE A 247 -0.84 -12.50 -8.30
C PHE A 247 0.58 -11.93 -8.43
N TYR A 248 0.91 -10.86 -7.70
CA TYR A 248 2.21 -10.23 -7.78
C TYR A 248 3.24 -10.80 -6.78
N ALA A 249 2.82 -10.99 -5.53
CA ALA A 249 3.71 -11.42 -4.46
C ALA A 249 4.40 -12.79 -4.70
N PRO A 250 3.72 -13.82 -5.25
CA PRO A 250 4.37 -15.10 -5.57
C PRO A 250 5.45 -14.97 -6.64
N GLU A 251 5.24 -14.13 -7.67
CA GLU A 251 6.21 -13.92 -8.73
C GLU A 251 7.46 -13.21 -8.18
N MET A 252 7.28 -12.22 -7.30
CA MET A 252 8.39 -11.55 -6.64
C MET A 252 9.21 -12.52 -5.77
N LYS A 253 8.54 -13.45 -5.07
CA LYS A 253 9.21 -14.50 -4.30
C LYS A 253 9.99 -15.45 -5.22
N ALA A 254 9.43 -15.81 -6.37
CA ALA A 254 10.11 -16.65 -7.35
C ALA A 254 11.34 -15.96 -7.95
N ALA A 255 11.23 -14.68 -8.31
CA ALA A 255 12.34 -13.87 -8.80
C ALA A 255 13.47 -13.77 -7.76
N LYS A 256 13.13 -13.48 -6.49
CA LYS A 256 14.07 -13.51 -5.36
C LYS A 256 14.86 -14.83 -5.31
N ASN A 257 14.15 -15.96 -5.42
CA ASN A 257 14.77 -17.28 -5.32
C ASN A 257 15.71 -17.55 -6.51
N ARG A 258 15.33 -17.17 -7.74
CA ARG A 258 16.20 -17.31 -8.93
C ARG A 258 17.48 -16.50 -8.79
N LEU A 259 17.40 -15.31 -8.19
CA LEU A 259 18.55 -14.45 -7.93
C LEU A 259 19.39 -14.89 -6.70
N GLY A 260 18.98 -15.91 -5.96
CA GLY A 260 19.65 -16.34 -4.74
C GLY A 260 19.68 -15.28 -3.64
N MET A 261 18.74 -14.31 -3.65
CA MET A 261 18.72 -13.23 -2.67
C MET A 261 18.31 -13.74 -1.29
N THR A 262 19.09 -13.43 -0.26
CA THR A 262 18.78 -13.77 1.14
C THR A 262 17.80 -12.81 1.80
N LYS A 263 17.70 -11.57 1.30
CA LYS A 263 16.77 -10.55 1.83
C LYS A 263 15.32 -10.94 1.63
N GLU A 264 14.48 -10.67 2.63
CA GLU A 264 13.03 -10.91 2.53
C GLU A 264 12.33 -9.80 1.74
N VAL A 265 12.42 -9.89 0.40
CA VAL A 265 11.79 -8.93 -0.51
C VAL A 265 10.29 -9.22 -0.68
N VAL A 266 9.51 -8.16 -0.56
CA VAL A 266 8.05 -8.15 -0.73
C VAL A 266 7.65 -6.96 -1.60
N PRO A 267 6.42 -6.88 -2.13
CA PRO A 267 6.04 -5.75 -2.99
C PRO A 267 6.31 -4.37 -2.40
N HIS A 268 6.31 -4.25 -1.07
CA HIS A 268 6.61 -2.98 -0.40
C HIS A 268 8.10 -2.61 -0.41
N THR A 269 8.96 -3.59 -0.68
CA THR A 269 10.42 -3.38 -0.79
C THR A 269 10.77 -2.43 -1.94
N TRP A 270 10.02 -2.42 -3.05
CA TRP A 270 10.20 -1.44 -4.13
C TRP A 270 10.13 -0.01 -3.61
N ARG A 271 9.09 0.27 -2.82
CA ARG A 271 8.91 1.59 -2.23
C ARG A 271 9.96 1.93 -1.17
N HIS A 272 10.40 0.95 -0.38
CA HIS A 272 11.47 1.15 0.58
C HIS A 272 12.79 1.46 -0.12
N SER A 273 13.11 0.73 -1.19
CA SER A 273 14.29 0.97 -2.02
C SER A 273 14.23 2.33 -2.70
N PHE A 274 13.09 2.71 -3.31
CA PHE A 274 12.88 4.06 -3.83
C PHE A 274 13.18 5.13 -2.78
N ALA A 275 12.58 5.01 -1.59
CA ALA A 275 12.73 6.01 -0.54
C ALA A 275 14.20 6.18 -0.11
N THR A 276 14.89 5.06 0.11
CA THR A 276 16.30 5.08 0.51
C THR A 276 17.19 5.61 -0.62
N HIS A 277 16.96 5.18 -1.86
CA HIS A 277 17.73 5.63 -3.01
C HIS A 277 17.54 7.12 -3.30
N MET A 278 16.33 7.66 -3.14
CA MET A 278 16.08 9.12 -3.26
C MET A 278 16.87 9.91 -2.22
N LEU A 279 16.91 9.46 -0.97
CA LEU A 279 17.70 10.11 0.07
C LEU A 279 19.20 10.01 -0.21
N LEU A 280 19.70 8.85 -0.68
CA LEU A 280 21.11 8.67 -1.08
C LEU A 280 21.50 9.60 -2.25
N GLN A 281 20.54 9.98 -3.10
CA GLN A 281 20.70 10.94 -4.18
C GLN A 281 20.54 12.40 -3.73
N GLY A 282 20.38 12.66 -2.42
CA GLY A 282 20.30 14.01 -1.87
C GLY A 282 18.88 14.60 -1.77
N CYS A 283 17.83 13.80 -2.01
CA CYS A 283 16.46 14.25 -1.79
C CYS A 283 16.24 14.54 -0.30
N ASP A 284 15.71 15.71 0.03
CA ASP A 284 15.40 16.03 1.42
C ASP A 284 14.20 15.24 1.96
N LEU A 285 14.17 15.06 3.28
CA LEU A 285 13.18 14.21 3.96
C LEU A 285 11.74 14.72 3.80
N ARG A 286 11.53 16.03 3.69
CA ARG A 286 10.19 16.64 3.51
C ARG A 286 9.67 16.41 2.10
N THR A 287 10.53 16.55 1.09
CA THR A 287 10.19 16.21 -0.28
C THR A 287 9.87 14.72 -0.39
N LEU A 288 10.70 13.86 0.20
CA LEU A 288 10.42 12.42 0.23
C LEU A 288 9.09 12.09 0.93
N GLN A 289 8.80 12.75 2.06
CA GLN A 289 7.53 12.60 2.77
C GLN A 289 6.34 12.89 1.85
N ARG A 290 6.41 13.98 1.06
CA ARG A 290 5.36 14.38 0.09
C ARG A 290 5.23 13.36 -1.03
N LEU A 291 6.34 12.94 -1.65
CA LEU A 291 6.33 11.93 -2.71
C LEU A 291 5.71 10.61 -2.23
N LEU A 292 6.06 10.16 -1.04
CA LEU A 292 5.50 8.96 -0.45
C LEU A 292 4.04 9.13 0.04
N GLY A 293 3.57 10.35 0.26
CA GLY A 293 2.25 10.62 0.83
C GLY A 293 2.14 10.11 2.27
N HIS A 294 3.17 10.32 3.08
CA HIS A 294 3.14 10.01 4.51
C HIS A 294 2.51 11.15 5.29
N SER A 295 1.49 10.86 6.09
CA SER A 295 0.81 11.85 6.93
C SER A 295 1.70 12.37 8.07
N SER A 296 2.69 11.58 8.50
CA SER A 296 3.65 11.94 9.55
C SER A 296 5.08 11.77 9.05
N ILE A 297 5.94 12.72 9.36
CA ILE A 297 7.38 12.68 9.07
C ILE A 297 8.04 11.48 9.74
N LYS A 298 7.59 11.10 10.95
CA LYS A 298 8.08 9.94 11.70
C LYS A 298 8.03 8.63 10.88
N THR A 299 7.09 8.55 9.93
CA THR A 299 7.00 7.39 9.03
C THR A 299 8.11 7.39 7.98
N THR A 300 8.66 8.56 7.65
CA THR A 300 9.74 8.73 6.67
C THR A 300 11.11 8.66 7.34
N GLU A 301 11.23 9.07 8.59
CA GLU A 301 12.47 9.01 9.39
C GLU A 301 13.05 7.60 9.51
N ILE A 302 12.23 6.57 9.38
CA ILE A 302 12.69 5.16 9.39
C ILE A 302 13.75 4.88 8.31
N TYR A 303 13.76 5.65 7.21
CA TYR A 303 14.75 5.49 6.15
C TYR A 303 16.10 6.12 6.48
N LEU A 304 16.17 7.07 7.43
CA LEU A 304 17.43 7.64 7.88
C LEU A 304 18.30 6.58 8.54
N HIS A 305 17.75 5.73 9.40
CA HIS A 305 18.48 4.61 10.00
C HIS A 305 18.99 3.60 8.98
N VAL A 306 18.29 3.43 7.85
CA VAL A 306 18.74 2.54 6.78
C VAL A 306 19.93 3.15 6.05
N ILE A 307 19.94 4.47 5.85
CA ILE A 307 21.04 5.18 5.22
C ILE A 307 22.29 5.14 6.09
N GLU A 308 22.17 5.35 7.39
CA GLU A 308 23.31 5.25 8.34
C GLU A 308 24.03 3.89 8.22
N VAL A 309 23.27 2.81 7.97
CA VAL A 309 23.83 1.46 7.77
C VAL A 309 24.36 1.26 6.35
N MET A 310 23.77 1.93 5.33
CA MET A 310 24.14 1.75 3.91
C MET A 310 25.19 2.75 3.42
N SER A 311 25.34 3.90 4.08
CA SER A 311 26.36 4.90 3.76
C SER A 311 27.64 4.56 4.49
N GLU A 312 28.53 3.83 3.85
CA GLU A 312 29.86 3.54 4.37
C GLU A 312 30.77 4.78 4.54
N GLN A 313 30.31 5.97 4.14
CA GLN A 313 31.12 7.19 4.23
C GLN A 313 30.28 8.46 4.36
N LEU A 314 30.04 8.90 5.57
CA LEU A 314 29.92 10.32 5.85
C LEU A 314 31.33 10.94 5.71
N VAL A 315 31.66 11.40 4.51
CA VAL A 315 32.93 12.11 4.27
C VAL A 315 32.78 13.53 4.81
N SER A 316 33.73 13.95 5.67
CA SER A 316 33.78 15.32 6.18
C SER A 316 33.75 16.33 5.02
N PRO A 317 33.03 17.45 5.13
CA PRO A 317 33.07 18.50 4.12
C PRO A 317 34.50 18.96 3.80
N LEU A 318 35.39 18.97 4.81
CA LEU A 318 36.83 19.31 4.63
C LEU A 318 37.53 18.30 3.74
N ASP A 319 37.22 17.00 3.87
CA ASP A 319 37.84 15.97 3.05
C ASP A 319 37.35 15.99 1.62
N ARG A 320 36.08 16.40 1.41
CA ARG A 320 35.54 16.67 0.07
C ARG A 320 36.25 17.81 -0.63
N LEU A 321 36.60 18.89 0.08
CA LEU A 321 37.38 20.01 -0.51
C LEU A 321 38.70 19.52 -1.05
N LYS A 322 39.41 18.62 -0.36
CA LYS A 322 40.65 18.03 -0.81
C LYS A 322 40.48 17.19 -2.08
N GLN A 323 39.39 16.45 -2.22
CA GLN A 323 39.08 15.69 -3.43
C GLN A 323 38.77 16.60 -4.63
N PHE A 324 38.09 17.72 -4.43
CA PHE A 324 37.86 18.71 -5.50
C PHE A 324 39.15 19.39 -5.94
N ALA A 325 40.06 19.72 -5.02
CA ALA A 325 41.34 20.32 -5.32
C ALA A 325 42.25 19.38 -6.14
N SER A 326 42.25 18.09 -5.84
CA SER A 326 43.05 17.09 -6.58
C SER A 326 42.48 16.84 -8.01
N VAL A 327 41.18 16.93 -8.24
CA VAL A 327 40.56 16.79 -9.57
C VAL A 327 40.92 18.00 -10.44
N HIS A 328 40.93 19.21 -9.91
CA HIS A 328 41.31 20.41 -10.65
C HIS A 328 42.82 20.50 -10.98
N GLN A 329 43.68 19.93 -10.15
CA GLN A 329 45.12 19.84 -10.48
C GLN A 329 45.41 18.85 -11.62
N LEU A 330 44.59 17.80 -11.78
CA LEU A 330 44.72 16.84 -12.90
C LEU A 330 44.13 17.36 -14.22
N ALA A 331 43.19 18.31 -14.16
CA ALA A 331 42.61 18.92 -15.33
C ALA A 331 43.38 20.17 -15.86
N GLY A 332 44.28 20.75 -15.07
CA GLY A 332 45.09 21.93 -15.42
C GLY A 332 46.52 21.64 -15.89
N GLY A 333 46.89 20.36 -16.10
CA GLY A 333 48.26 19.92 -16.40
C GLY A 333 48.56 19.60 -17.87
N THR A 334 47.75 20.10 -18.84
CA THR A 334 48.04 19.92 -20.29
C THR A 334 47.96 21.24 -21.03
N GLU A 335 48.78 22.21 -20.66
CA GLU A 335 49.24 23.31 -21.52
C GLU A 335 50.67 23.62 -21.09
N GLY A 336 51.64 23.09 -21.85
CA GLY A 336 53.02 23.38 -21.80
C GLY A 336 53.75 22.76 -23.00
#